data_4eff594f0d8358c3d32334d2d92d855d
#
_entry.id   4eff594f0d8358c3d32334d2d92d855d
#
_cell.length_a   1.000
_cell.length_b   1.000
_cell.length_c   1.000
_cell.angle_alpha   90.00
_cell.angle_beta   90.00
_cell.angle_gamma   90.00
#
_symmetry.space_group_name_H-M   'P 1'
#
loop_
_entity.id
_entity.type
_entity.pdbx_description
1 polymer ?
#
loop_
_entity_poly.entity_id
_entity_poly.type
_entity_poly.pdbx_seq_one_letter_code
_entity_poly.pdbx_strand_id
1 'polypeptide(L)'
;GVLVMNESHTIDFFLGATTPAGFRGYFEPLRREPGMQMLLIKSGPGCGKSTLMKRLAQAAEHTGETVERIHCASDPDSLDGVILPGQCKAIVDATAPHTMEPDAPGADEIVVSLYHTIDAGKLHEHTDEVKALFARNALLRGRAARYVASAGSLLLDSRRAEACSANFEKVRRYVKRL
;
A
#
# COMPACT_ATOMS: atom_id res chain seq x y z
N GLY A 1 22.34 -23.55 26.32
CA GLY A 1 21.71 -23.16 25.10
C GLY A 1 21.93 -21.68 24.85
N VAL A 2 22.69 -21.31 23.82
CA VAL A 2 22.86 -19.92 23.38
C VAL A 2 21.53 -19.53 22.72
N LEU A 3 20.79 -18.61 23.31
CA LEU A 3 19.69 -17.92 22.66
C LEU A 3 20.31 -17.09 21.51
N VAL A 4 20.25 -17.61 20.30
CA VAL A 4 20.48 -16.79 19.10
C VAL A 4 19.27 -15.87 19.03
N MET A 5 19.46 -14.62 19.45
CA MET A 5 18.49 -13.57 19.18
C MET A 5 18.50 -13.36 17.66
N ASN A 6 17.48 -13.86 16.98
CA ASN A 6 17.25 -13.53 15.59
C ASN A 6 17.02 -12.01 15.54
N GLU A 7 17.91 -11.27 14.88
CA GLU A 7 17.64 -9.86 14.62
C GLU A 7 16.39 -9.78 13.73
N SER A 8 15.33 -9.16 14.26
CA SER A 8 14.13 -8.91 13.48
C SER A 8 14.49 -7.95 12.35
N HIS A 9 14.29 -8.37 11.10
CA HIS A 9 14.47 -7.51 9.94
C HIS A 9 13.13 -6.88 9.58
N THR A 10 13.06 -5.55 9.68
CA THR A 10 11.91 -4.78 9.20
C THR A 10 12.25 -4.18 7.85
N ILE A 11 11.38 -4.38 6.87
CA ILE A 11 11.48 -3.82 5.52
C ILE A 11 10.29 -2.89 5.32
N ASP A 12 10.57 -1.64 4.94
CA ASP A 12 9.56 -0.62 4.68
C ASP A 12 9.51 -0.29 3.19
N PHE A 13 8.33 -0.34 2.56
CA PHE A 13 8.15 -0.06 1.14
C PHE A 13 6.72 0.37 0.79
N PHE A 14 6.50 0.73 -0.48
CA PHE A 14 5.21 1.09 -1.04
C PHE A 14 4.79 0.08 -2.08
N LEU A 15 3.54 -0.43 -2.02
CA LEU A 15 2.93 -1.26 -3.07
C LEU A 15 1.96 -0.48 -3.95
N GLY A 16 1.72 0.78 -3.65
CA GLY A 16 0.86 1.64 -4.44
C GLY A 16 1.51 2.99 -4.71
N ALA A 17 1.14 3.60 -5.83
CA ALA A 17 1.57 4.95 -6.17
C ALA A 17 0.55 5.67 -7.05
N THR A 18 0.45 6.99 -6.89
CA THR A 18 -0.23 7.85 -7.87
C THR A 18 0.71 8.08 -9.03
N THR A 19 0.30 7.65 -10.22
CA THR A 19 1.08 7.76 -11.47
C THR A 19 0.40 8.71 -12.44
N PRO A 20 1.08 9.12 -13.54
CA PRO A 20 0.44 9.87 -14.61
C PRO A 20 -0.80 9.20 -15.21
N ALA A 21 -0.88 7.87 -15.13
CA ALA A 21 -2.02 7.06 -15.59
C ALA A 21 -3.06 6.76 -14.51
N GLY A 22 -2.99 7.41 -13.36
CA GLY A 22 -3.83 7.18 -12.18
C GLY A 22 -3.14 6.35 -11.12
N PHE A 23 -3.90 5.91 -10.12
CA PHE A 23 -3.36 5.04 -9.07
C PHE A 23 -2.99 3.66 -9.64
N ARG A 24 -1.80 3.18 -9.28
CA ARG A 24 -1.32 1.83 -9.57
C ARG A 24 -0.96 1.13 -8.27
N GLY A 25 -1.56 -0.02 -8.04
CA GLY A 25 -1.27 -0.88 -6.89
C GLY A 25 -0.81 -2.26 -7.34
N TYR A 26 0.03 -2.89 -6.52
CA TYR A 26 0.62 -4.21 -6.77
C TYR A 26 0.24 -5.21 -5.67
N PHE A 27 -0.94 -5.07 -5.08
CA PHE A 27 -1.45 -5.98 -4.06
C PHE A 27 -1.89 -7.34 -4.63
N GLU A 28 -2.32 -7.38 -5.90
CA GLU A 28 -2.71 -8.63 -6.57
C GLU A 28 -1.58 -9.68 -6.69
N PRO A 29 -0.32 -9.31 -7.00
CA PRO A 29 0.78 -10.27 -6.95
C PRO A 29 0.98 -10.92 -5.58
N LEU A 30 0.76 -10.18 -4.49
CA LEU A 30 0.88 -10.71 -3.14
C LEU A 30 -0.11 -11.85 -2.87
N ARG A 31 -1.34 -11.74 -3.38
CA ARG A 31 -2.38 -12.79 -3.30
C ARG A 31 -1.94 -14.11 -3.95
N ARG A 32 -1.10 -14.03 -4.98
CA ARG A 32 -0.66 -15.17 -5.78
C ARG A 32 0.58 -15.87 -5.22
N GLU A 33 1.17 -15.35 -4.16
CA GLU A 33 2.29 -16.00 -3.49
C GLU A 33 1.85 -17.35 -2.92
N PRO A 34 2.59 -18.44 -3.17
CA PRO A 34 2.21 -19.78 -2.72
C PRO A 34 2.05 -19.86 -1.19
N GLY A 35 0.89 -20.31 -0.74
CA GLY A 35 0.58 -20.49 0.68
C GLY A 35 0.27 -19.19 1.43
N MET A 36 0.18 -18.05 0.74
CA MET A 36 -0.16 -16.77 1.35
C MET A 36 -1.61 -16.77 1.83
N GLN A 37 -1.79 -16.51 3.12
CA GLN A 37 -3.10 -16.23 3.72
C GLN A 37 -3.27 -14.73 3.88
N MET A 38 -4.38 -14.18 3.39
CA MET A 38 -4.64 -12.76 3.40
C MET A 38 -5.80 -12.38 4.32
N LEU A 39 -5.57 -11.40 5.19
CA LEU A 39 -6.62 -10.73 5.95
C LEU A 39 -6.93 -9.41 5.26
N LEU A 40 -8.11 -9.33 4.66
CA LEU A 40 -8.60 -8.17 3.92
C LEU A 40 -9.41 -7.27 4.85
N ILE A 41 -8.85 -6.15 5.29
CA ILE A 41 -9.53 -5.24 6.20
C ILE A 41 -10.48 -4.34 5.41
N LYS A 42 -11.75 -4.37 5.79
CA LYS A 42 -12.81 -3.52 5.23
C LYS A 42 -13.32 -2.56 6.31
N SER A 43 -13.13 -1.25 6.11
CA SER A 43 -13.76 -0.22 6.94
C SER A 43 -13.60 1.17 6.35
N GLY A 44 -14.27 2.15 6.93
CA GLY A 44 -14.13 3.56 6.56
C GLY A 44 -12.79 4.18 6.99
N PRO A 45 -12.52 5.41 6.55
CA PRO A 45 -11.40 6.21 7.07
C PRO A 45 -11.53 6.42 8.59
N GLY A 46 -10.40 6.47 9.30
CA GLY A 46 -10.38 6.72 10.73
C GLY A 46 -10.77 5.55 11.63
N CYS A 47 -11.12 4.38 11.09
CA CYS A 47 -11.53 3.21 11.87
C CYS A 47 -10.37 2.43 12.51
N GLY A 48 -9.17 2.96 12.51
CA GLY A 48 -8.03 2.35 13.19
C GLY A 48 -7.29 1.28 12.39
N LYS A 49 -7.52 1.12 11.08
CA LYS A 49 -6.83 0.13 10.24
C LYS A 49 -5.31 0.19 10.38
N SER A 50 -4.73 1.35 10.10
CA SER A 50 -3.27 1.55 10.21
C SER A 50 -2.76 1.34 11.65
N THR A 51 -3.51 1.75 12.66
CA THR A 51 -3.15 1.51 14.07
C THR A 51 -3.11 0.02 14.39
N LEU A 52 -4.08 -0.75 13.89
CA LEU A 52 -4.10 -2.20 14.04
C LEU A 52 -2.87 -2.83 13.39
N MET A 53 -2.58 -2.46 12.14
CA MET A 53 -1.43 -2.98 11.40
C MET A 53 -0.10 -2.64 12.08
N LYS A 54 0.06 -1.40 12.58
CA LYS A 54 1.26 -0.99 13.33
C LYS A 54 1.45 -1.83 14.60
N ARG A 55 0.37 -2.09 15.36
CA ARG A 55 0.43 -2.94 16.55
C ARG A 55 0.79 -4.38 16.22
N LEU A 56 0.26 -4.92 15.14
CA LEU A 56 0.60 -6.28 14.67
C LEU A 56 2.06 -6.37 14.23
N ALA A 57 2.55 -5.39 13.46
CA ALA A 57 3.95 -5.30 13.08
C ALA A 57 4.87 -5.27 14.31
N GLN A 58 4.59 -4.39 15.26
CA GLN A 58 5.35 -4.29 16.52
C GLN A 58 5.33 -5.60 17.32
N ALA A 59 4.18 -6.26 17.42
CA ALA A 59 4.08 -7.53 18.13
C ALA A 59 4.93 -8.62 17.47
N ALA A 60 4.92 -8.73 16.14
CA ALA A 60 5.74 -9.67 15.39
C ALA A 60 7.25 -9.36 15.54
N GLU A 61 7.64 -8.11 15.47
CA GLU A 61 9.02 -7.66 15.69
C GLU A 61 9.54 -8.03 17.09
N HIS A 62 8.70 -7.88 18.12
CA HIS A 62 9.06 -8.28 19.48
C HIS A 62 9.31 -9.78 19.64
N THR A 63 8.73 -10.61 18.76
CA THR A 63 8.98 -12.06 18.73
C THR A 63 10.15 -12.46 17.85
N GLY A 64 10.84 -11.48 17.25
CA GLY A 64 11.99 -11.71 16.36
C GLY A 64 11.60 -12.12 14.94
N GLU A 65 10.36 -11.90 14.55
CA GLU A 65 9.91 -12.17 13.17
C GLU A 65 10.37 -11.07 12.19
N THR A 66 10.61 -11.48 10.95
CA THR A 66 10.76 -10.53 9.85
C THR A 66 9.40 -9.93 9.52
N VAL A 67 9.35 -8.60 9.41
CA VAL A 67 8.14 -7.85 9.13
C VAL A 67 8.36 -6.97 7.92
N GLU A 68 7.45 -7.01 6.96
CA GLU A 68 7.41 -6.10 5.82
C GLU A 68 6.23 -5.16 5.98
N ARG A 69 6.51 -3.85 6.05
CA ARG A 69 5.50 -2.80 6.21
C ARG A 69 5.23 -2.13 4.88
N ILE A 70 3.98 -2.12 4.48
CA ILE A 70 3.51 -1.46 3.26
C ILE A 70 2.93 -0.11 3.65
N HIS A 71 3.63 0.96 3.28
CA HIS A 71 3.19 2.33 3.57
C HIS A 71 2.13 2.81 2.58
N CYS A 72 1.22 3.66 3.08
CA CYS A 72 0.21 4.28 2.24
C CYS A 72 0.83 5.38 1.37
N ALA A 73 0.59 5.31 0.06
CA ALA A 73 1.12 6.29 -0.90
C ALA A 73 0.54 7.72 -0.71
N SER A 74 -0.56 7.86 0.02
CA SER A 74 -1.21 9.15 0.29
C SER A 74 -0.85 9.71 1.67
N ASP A 75 -0.42 8.86 2.60
CA ASP A 75 -0.03 9.19 3.97
C ASP A 75 1.06 8.21 4.42
N PRO A 76 2.34 8.53 4.18
CA PRO A 76 3.47 7.64 4.48
C PRO A 76 3.58 7.21 5.95
N ASP A 77 2.97 7.96 6.87
CA ASP A 77 2.90 7.58 8.27
C ASP A 77 1.84 6.51 8.55
N SER A 78 0.94 6.26 7.60
CA SER A 78 -0.04 5.18 7.68
C SER A 78 0.43 3.93 6.95
N LEU A 79 -0.07 2.76 7.38
CA LEU A 79 0.16 1.49 6.71
C LEU A 79 -1.08 1.07 5.91
N ASP A 80 -0.84 0.61 4.69
CA ASP A 80 -1.80 -0.07 3.82
C ASP A 80 -1.70 -1.59 3.96
N GLY A 81 -0.62 -2.11 4.55
CA GLY A 81 -0.48 -3.54 4.84
C GLY A 81 0.74 -3.89 5.69
N VAL A 82 0.73 -5.13 6.15
CA VAL A 82 1.84 -5.80 6.85
C VAL A 82 1.93 -7.22 6.33
N ILE A 83 3.14 -7.65 5.97
CA ILE A 83 3.42 -9.02 5.58
C ILE A 83 4.31 -9.65 6.65
N LEU A 84 4.00 -10.88 7.00
CA LEU A 84 4.77 -11.76 7.87
C LEU A 84 5.28 -12.94 7.02
N PRO A 85 6.42 -12.81 6.35
CA PRO A 85 6.89 -13.81 5.38
C PRO A 85 7.09 -15.19 6.03
N GLY A 86 7.60 -15.24 7.26
CA GLY A 86 7.81 -16.48 8.00
C GLY A 86 6.53 -17.24 8.33
N GLN A 87 5.37 -16.57 8.32
CA GLN A 87 4.06 -17.18 8.55
C GLN A 87 3.25 -17.34 7.26
N CYS A 88 3.74 -16.86 6.12
CA CYS A 88 2.98 -16.74 4.87
C CYS A 88 1.64 -16.00 5.07
N LYS A 89 1.64 -14.90 5.81
CA LYS A 89 0.45 -14.11 6.12
C LYS A 89 0.63 -12.65 5.70
N ALA A 90 -0.44 -12.08 5.17
CA ALA A 90 -0.52 -10.66 4.87
C ALA A 90 -1.83 -10.07 5.41
N ILE A 91 -1.75 -8.88 5.96
CA ILE A 91 -2.90 -8.10 6.41
C ILE A 91 -2.89 -6.81 5.60
N VAL A 92 -3.95 -6.55 4.84
CA VAL A 92 -3.99 -5.42 3.92
C VAL A 92 -5.27 -4.61 4.06
N ASP A 93 -5.17 -3.31 3.84
CA ASP A 93 -6.33 -2.45 3.64
C ASP A 93 -6.94 -2.77 2.27
N ALA A 94 -8.14 -3.36 2.28
CA ALA A 94 -8.86 -3.75 1.07
C ALA A 94 -9.96 -2.73 0.70
N THR A 95 -9.75 -1.45 1.06
CA THR A 95 -10.66 -0.35 0.73
C THR A 95 -10.08 0.55 -0.36
N ALA A 96 -10.88 1.44 -0.92
CA ALA A 96 -10.41 2.36 -1.97
C ALA A 96 -9.20 3.20 -1.50
N PRO A 97 -8.18 3.40 -2.36
CA PRO A 97 -8.13 3.13 -3.81
C PRO A 97 -7.69 1.71 -4.22
N HIS A 98 -7.24 0.85 -3.29
CA HIS A 98 -6.78 -0.52 -3.55
C HIS A 98 -7.82 -1.57 -3.14
N THR A 99 -9.06 -1.33 -3.56
CA THR A 99 -10.16 -2.26 -3.30
C THR A 99 -9.82 -3.67 -3.74
N MET A 100 -9.91 -4.60 -2.81
CA MET A 100 -9.76 -6.04 -3.06
C MET A 100 -11.01 -6.76 -2.58
N GLU A 101 -11.55 -7.62 -3.44
CA GLU A 101 -12.57 -8.59 -3.06
C GLU A 101 -11.94 -9.98 -2.97
N PRO A 102 -12.36 -10.82 -2.03
CA PRO A 102 -11.77 -12.15 -1.90
C PRO A 102 -12.16 -13.04 -3.10
N ASP A 103 -11.18 -13.75 -3.67
CA ASP A 103 -11.40 -14.77 -4.70
C ASP A 103 -11.83 -16.12 -4.10
N ALA A 104 -11.30 -16.43 -2.91
CA ALA A 104 -11.59 -17.66 -2.17
C ALA A 104 -11.93 -17.34 -0.70
N PRO A 105 -13.09 -16.70 -0.43
CA PRO A 105 -13.45 -16.27 0.92
C PRO A 105 -13.56 -17.45 1.89
N GLY A 106 -12.87 -17.33 3.03
CA GLY A 106 -12.85 -18.34 4.07
C GLY A 106 -11.84 -19.48 3.85
N ALA A 107 -11.19 -19.57 2.68
CA ALA A 107 -10.06 -20.46 2.45
C ALA A 107 -8.74 -19.73 2.78
N ASP A 108 -8.14 -19.07 1.78
CA ASP A 108 -6.89 -18.35 1.94
C ASP A 108 -7.09 -16.86 2.23
N GLU A 109 -8.34 -16.37 2.14
CA GLU A 109 -8.68 -14.96 2.30
C GLU A 109 -9.81 -14.78 3.31
N ILE A 110 -9.53 -13.98 4.35
CA ILE A 110 -10.48 -13.67 5.42
C ILE A 110 -10.79 -12.18 5.38
N VAL A 111 -12.08 -11.84 5.27
CA VAL A 111 -12.52 -10.45 5.37
C VAL A 111 -12.69 -10.07 6.84
N VAL A 112 -11.98 -9.04 7.26
CA VAL A 112 -12.05 -8.47 8.61
C VAL A 112 -12.73 -7.11 8.52
N SER A 113 -13.93 -7.01 9.09
CA SER A 113 -14.68 -5.76 9.14
C SER A 113 -14.41 -5.02 10.45
N LEU A 114 -14.00 -3.75 10.36
CA LEU A 114 -13.87 -2.86 11.52
C LEU A 114 -15.06 -1.88 11.64
N TYR A 115 -16.15 -2.09 10.90
CA TYR A 115 -17.32 -1.21 11.00
C TYR A 115 -17.97 -1.21 12.38
N HIS A 116 -17.79 -2.27 13.17
CA HIS A 116 -18.27 -2.35 14.55
C HIS A 116 -17.55 -1.38 15.51
N THR A 117 -16.41 -0.81 15.10
CA THR A 117 -15.70 0.21 15.90
C THR A 117 -16.28 1.61 15.72
N ILE A 118 -17.23 1.77 14.78
CA ILE A 118 -17.87 3.05 14.46
C ILE A 118 -19.14 3.20 15.27
N ASP A 119 -19.34 4.36 15.87
CA ASP A 119 -20.63 4.77 16.38
C ASP A 119 -21.52 5.22 15.20
N ALA A 120 -22.29 4.28 14.65
CA ALA A 120 -23.12 4.52 13.48
C ALA A 120 -24.19 5.61 13.74
N GLY A 121 -24.68 5.74 14.97
CA GLY A 121 -25.65 6.77 15.35
C GLY A 121 -25.06 8.18 15.22
N LYS A 122 -23.91 8.41 15.84
CA LYS A 122 -23.19 9.69 15.72
C LYS A 122 -22.79 10.00 14.28
N LEU A 123 -22.33 9.00 13.55
CA LEU A 123 -21.94 9.21 12.15
C LEU A 123 -23.16 9.57 11.28
N HIS A 124 -24.33 9.01 11.57
CA HIS A 124 -25.55 9.33 10.88
C HIS A 124 -25.99 10.80 11.08
N GLU A 125 -25.81 11.34 12.29
CA GLU A 125 -26.09 12.75 12.60
C GLU A 125 -25.25 13.73 11.75
N HIS A 126 -24.06 13.29 11.30
CA HIS A 126 -23.12 14.07 10.49
C HIS A 126 -23.06 13.64 9.02
N THR A 127 -24.09 12.93 8.52
CA THR A 127 -24.08 12.33 7.18
C THR A 127 -23.73 13.32 6.07
N ASP A 128 -24.34 14.52 6.09
CA ASP A 128 -24.12 15.50 5.02
C ASP A 128 -22.72 16.12 5.07
N GLU A 129 -22.19 16.35 6.25
CA GLU A 129 -20.81 16.81 6.46
C GLU A 129 -19.81 15.75 5.95
N VAL A 130 -20.02 14.49 6.31
CA VAL A 130 -19.19 13.38 5.85
C VAL A 130 -19.22 13.26 4.33
N LYS A 131 -20.40 13.33 3.69
CA LYS A 131 -20.52 13.32 2.24
C LYS A 131 -19.78 14.48 1.58
N ALA A 132 -19.90 15.68 2.14
CA ALA A 132 -19.21 16.87 1.64
C ALA A 132 -17.68 16.72 1.73
N LEU A 133 -17.16 16.17 2.82
CA LEU A 133 -15.73 15.89 3.01
C LEU A 133 -15.23 14.85 1.99
N PHE A 134 -15.99 13.77 1.76
CA PHE A 134 -15.64 12.77 0.72
C PHE A 134 -15.61 13.40 -0.69
N ALA A 135 -16.60 14.21 -1.04
CA ALA A 135 -16.66 14.90 -2.34
C ALA A 135 -15.46 15.85 -2.50
N ARG A 136 -15.13 16.63 -1.47
CA ARG A 136 -13.97 17.52 -1.46
C ARG A 136 -12.66 16.74 -1.62
N ASN A 137 -12.50 15.63 -0.91
CA ASN A 137 -11.32 14.78 -1.00
C ASN A 137 -11.16 14.20 -2.42
N ALA A 138 -12.24 13.70 -3.02
CA ALA A 138 -12.24 13.21 -4.40
C ALA A 138 -11.80 14.30 -5.39
N LEU A 139 -12.31 15.54 -5.25
CA LEU A 139 -11.92 16.68 -6.06
C LEU A 139 -10.42 16.98 -5.93
N LEU A 140 -9.89 17.03 -4.71
CA LEU A 140 -8.49 17.33 -4.45
C LEU A 140 -7.57 16.25 -5.01
N ARG A 141 -7.92 14.97 -4.83
CA ARG A 141 -7.19 13.84 -5.43
C ARG A 141 -7.18 13.91 -6.96
N GLY A 142 -8.33 14.24 -7.57
CA GLY A 142 -8.42 14.43 -9.01
C GLY A 142 -7.53 15.58 -9.52
N ARG A 143 -7.43 16.67 -8.75
CA ARG A 143 -6.50 17.77 -9.07
C ARG A 143 -5.04 17.32 -8.97
N ALA A 144 -4.66 16.65 -7.89
CA ALA A 144 -3.31 16.12 -7.69
C ALA A 144 -2.92 15.17 -8.82
N ALA A 145 -3.81 14.24 -9.20
CA ALA A 145 -3.57 13.32 -10.32
C ALA A 145 -3.30 14.05 -11.65
N ARG A 146 -3.99 15.16 -11.94
CA ARG A 146 -3.73 15.97 -13.14
C ARG A 146 -2.34 16.63 -13.12
N TYR A 147 -1.87 17.11 -11.96
CA TYR A 147 -0.51 17.65 -11.84
C TYR A 147 0.54 16.57 -12.05
N VAL A 148 0.33 15.40 -11.48
CA VAL A 148 1.24 14.23 -11.68
C VAL A 148 1.25 13.83 -13.16
N ALA A 149 0.11 13.81 -13.83
CA ALA A 149 0.03 13.50 -15.26
C ALA A 149 0.79 14.54 -16.11
N SER A 150 0.65 15.82 -15.80
CA SER A 150 1.39 16.90 -16.48
C SER A 150 2.90 16.77 -16.26
N ALA A 151 3.34 16.54 -15.03
CA ALA A 151 4.74 16.29 -14.71
C ALA A 151 5.29 15.06 -15.44
N GLY A 152 4.49 13.99 -15.53
CA GLY A 152 4.84 12.78 -16.29
C GLY A 152 5.05 13.05 -17.78
N SER A 153 4.21 13.90 -18.38
CA SER A 153 4.36 14.31 -19.79
C SER A 153 5.68 15.07 -20.02
N LEU A 154 5.99 16.04 -19.16
CA LEU A 154 7.24 16.80 -19.23
C LEU A 154 8.47 15.89 -19.04
N LEU A 155 8.41 14.93 -18.11
CA LEU A 155 9.48 13.96 -17.88
C LEU A 155 9.69 13.07 -19.12
N LEU A 156 8.62 12.64 -19.79
CA LEU A 156 8.73 11.86 -21.02
C LEU A 156 9.39 12.67 -22.15
N ASP A 157 9.10 13.94 -22.29
CA ASP A 157 9.73 14.79 -23.29
C ASP A 157 11.21 15.05 -22.97
N SER A 158 11.56 15.26 -21.70
CA SER A 158 12.95 15.33 -21.25
C SER A 158 13.72 14.06 -21.62
N ARG A 159 13.15 12.89 -21.32
CA ARG A 159 13.77 11.61 -21.66
C ARG A 159 13.93 11.40 -23.17
N ARG A 160 12.99 11.86 -23.99
CA ARG A 160 13.13 11.83 -25.45
C ARG A 160 14.29 12.69 -25.92
N ALA A 161 14.40 13.93 -25.42
CA ALA A 161 15.50 14.83 -25.72
C ALA A 161 16.86 14.23 -25.31
N GLU A 162 16.95 13.69 -24.11
CA GLU A 162 18.14 12.99 -23.61
C GLU A 162 18.53 11.78 -24.48
N ALA A 163 17.54 10.98 -24.87
CA ALA A 163 17.76 9.82 -25.73
C ALA A 163 18.33 10.19 -27.10
N CYS A 164 17.95 11.34 -27.66
CA CYS A 164 18.50 11.85 -28.93
C CYS A 164 19.98 12.24 -28.82
N SER A 165 20.45 12.65 -27.64
CA SER A 165 21.84 13.04 -27.39
C SER A 165 22.69 11.95 -26.72
N ALA A 166 22.08 10.84 -26.31
CA ALA A 166 22.76 9.77 -25.58
C ALA A 166 23.68 8.93 -26.49
N ASN A 167 24.92 8.73 -26.07
CA ASN A 167 25.84 7.79 -26.71
C ASN A 167 25.63 6.38 -26.14
N PHE A 168 24.68 5.63 -26.71
CA PHE A 168 24.34 4.28 -26.26
C PHE A 168 25.48 3.27 -26.38
N GLU A 169 26.42 3.47 -27.29
CA GLU A 169 27.64 2.64 -27.40
C GLU A 169 28.53 2.79 -26.15
N LYS A 170 28.67 4.03 -25.66
CA LYS A 170 29.43 4.32 -24.46
C LYS A 170 28.74 3.73 -23.22
N VAL A 171 27.40 3.81 -23.16
CA VAL A 171 26.59 3.20 -22.07
C VAL A 171 26.75 1.67 -22.08
N ARG A 172 26.61 1.01 -23.25
CA ARG A 172 26.80 -0.45 -23.35
C ARG A 172 28.18 -0.89 -22.89
N ARG A 173 29.24 -0.14 -23.30
CA ARG A 173 30.61 -0.44 -22.88
C ARG A 173 30.79 -0.31 -21.35
N TYR A 174 30.14 0.66 -20.75
CA TYR A 174 30.16 0.83 -19.28
C TYR A 174 29.47 -0.34 -18.58
N VAL A 175 28.24 -0.68 -18.97
CA VAL A 175 27.45 -1.78 -18.37
C VAL A 175 28.14 -3.14 -18.51
N LYS A 176 28.87 -3.39 -19.61
CA LYS A 176 29.64 -4.64 -19.79
C LYS A 176 30.85 -4.77 -18.85
N ARG A 177 31.24 -3.71 -18.16
CA ARG A 177 32.38 -3.71 -17.21
C ARG A 177 31.94 -3.84 -15.74
N LEU A 178 30.61 -3.75 -15.48
CA LEU A 178 29.99 -4.03 -14.19
C LEU A 178 29.70 -5.52 -14.04
#